data_62b8ac621052f0167acce6a5ef1c84db
#
_entry.id   62b8ac621052f0167acce6a5ef1c84db
#
_cell.length_a   1.000
_cell.length_b   1.000
_cell.length_c   1.000
_cell.angle_alpha   90.00
_cell.angle_beta   90.00
_cell.angle_gamma   90.00
#
_symmetry.space_group_name_H-M   'P 1'
#
loop_
_entity.id
_entity.type
_entity.pdbx_description
1 polymer ?
#
loop_
_entity_poly.entity_id
_entity_poly.type
_entity_poly.pdbx_seq_one_letter_code
_entity_poly.pdbx_strand_id
1 'polypeptide(L)'
;MIHRRDLARALGADAVINPGAAEPAREILRDTANRGVDIAIDCAGKADSINQCIQAACHAGRVVVTGIPSDDYIRLALHILRRKELAFYSVRRSNHDSETALRLLAAHSKLFAPIFTHTRPLADIQPAFELCEQYADGVGKLTITF
;
A
#
# COMPACT_ATOMS: atom_id res chain seq x y z
N MET A 1 -9.10 8.94 0.71
CA MET A 1 -10.07 8.67 1.79
C MET A 1 -9.41 9.02 3.12
N ILE A 2 -10.11 9.75 3.99
CA ILE A 2 -9.53 10.23 5.25
C ILE A 2 -9.25 9.07 6.21
N HIS A 3 -10.20 8.16 6.39
CA HIS A 3 -10.09 7.01 7.30
C HIS A 3 -8.89 6.10 7.01
N ARG A 4 -8.49 5.94 5.73
CA ARG A 4 -7.32 5.15 5.34
C ARG A 4 -6.02 5.79 5.81
N ARG A 5 -5.94 7.10 5.81
CA ARG A 5 -4.78 7.84 6.31
C ARG A 5 -4.71 7.81 7.82
N ASP A 6 -5.86 7.91 8.49
CA ASP A 6 -5.93 7.82 9.94
C ASP A 6 -5.57 6.40 10.42
N LEU A 7 -6.02 5.38 9.70
CA LEU A 7 -5.60 4.00 9.93
C LEU A 7 -4.08 3.82 9.76
N ALA A 8 -3.49 4.39 8.70
CA ALA A 8 -2.04 4.31 8.48
C ALA A 8 -1.25 4.95 9.64
N ARG A 9 -1.72 6.11 10.16
CA ARG A 9 -1.12 6.73 11.35
C ARG A 9 -1.24 5.84 12.59
N ALA A 10 -2.42 5.27 12.82
CA ALA A 10 -2.65 4.35 13.94
C ALA A 10 -1.77 3.10 13.87
N LEU A 11 -1.36 2.70 12.67
CA LEU A 11 -0.44 1.59 12.42
C LEU A 11 1.05 2.00 12.48
N GLY A 12 1.35 3.25 12.82
CA GLY A 12 2.72 3.71 13.03
C GLY A 12 3.38 4.37 11.82
N ALA A 13 2.60 4.83 10.83
CA ALA A 13 3.18 5.61 9.74
C ALA A 13 3.59 7.01 10.25
N ASP A 14 4.84 7.39 10.07
CA ASP A 14 5.40 8.69 10.47
C ASP A 14 4.74 9.85 9.71
N ALA A 15 4.41 9.63 8.44
CA ALA A 15 3.73 10.61 7.59
C ALA A 15 2.69 9.93 6.69
N VAL A 16 1.64 10.68 6.36
CA VAL A 16 0.63 10.25 5.37
C VAL A 16 0.31 11.40 4.44
N ILE A 17 0.22 11.11 3.15
CA ILE A 17 0.00 12.08 2.09
C ILE A 17 -1.39 11.85 1.47
N ASN A 18 -2.09 12.94 1.17
CA ASN A 18 -3.30 12.89 0.37
C ASN A 18 -2.96 13.10 -1.11
N PRO A 19 -3.01 12.08 -1.97
CA PRO A 19 -2.66 12.23 -3.37
C PRO A 19 -3.62 13.13 -4.16
N GLY A 20 -4.82 13.39 -3.62
CA GLY A 20 -5.75 14.37 -4.21
C GLY A 20 -5.44 15.83 -3.88
N ALA A 21 -4.50 16.10 -2.96
CA ALA A 21 -4.12 17.44 -2.54
C ALA A 21 -2.63 17.76 -2.80
N ALA A 22 -1.78 16.75 -2.92
CA ALA A 22 -0.35 16.91 -3.15
C ALA A 22 0.20 15.73 -3.96
N GLU A 23 1.28 15.94 -4.68
CA GLU A 23 2.01 14.89 -5.38
C GLU A 23 2.89 14.11 -4.41
N PRO A 24 2.60 12.81 -4.15
CA PRO A 24 3.31 12.05 -3.13
C PRO A 24 4.82 12.00 -3.30
N ALA A 25 5.31 11.78 -4.51
CA ALA A 25 6.75 11.71 -4.74
C ALA A 25 7.46 13.03 -4.39
N ARG A 26 6.83 14.16 -4.70
CA ARG A 26 7.37 15.49 -4.38
C ARG A 26 7.42 15.74 -2.87
N GLU A 27 6.35 15.39 -2.17
CA GLU A 27 6.30 15.52 -0.71
C GLU A 27 7.37 14.66 -0.04
N ILE A 28 7.51 13.40 -0.48
CA ILE A 28 8.54 12.48 0.03
C ILE A 28 9.95 13.05 -0.22
N LEU A 29 10.23 13.58 -1.40
CA LEU A 29 11.52 14.18 -1.71
C LEU A 29 11.78 15.41 -0.84
N ARG A 30 10.78 16.26 -0.63
CA ARG A 30 10.91 17.41 0.28
C ARG A 30 11.24 16.97 1.71
N ASP A 31 10.51 16.00 2.23
CA ASP A 31 10.65 15.54 3.63
C ASP A 31 11.94 14.74 3.86
N THR A 32 12.57 14.26 2.78
CA THR A 32 13.86 13.55 2.81
C THR A 32 15.04 14.38 2.30
N ALA A 33 14.94 15.71 2.28
CA ALA A 33 15.96 16.60 1.75
C ALA A 33 16.42 16.24 0.32
N ASN A 34 15.48 15.87 -0.54
CA ASN A 34 15.66 15.39 -1.91
C ASN A 34 16.43 14.04 -2.05
N ARG A 35 16.69 13.34 -0.97
CA ARG A 35 17.34 12.03 -1.04
C ARG A 35 16.39 10.97 -1.62
N GLY A 36 15.14 10.96 -1.22
CA GLY A 36 14.17 9.90 -1.49
C GLY A 36 14.26 8.73 -0.50
N VAL A 37 13.44 7.71 -0.72
CA VAL A 37 13.31 6.54 0.14
C VAL A 37 14.11 5.34 -0.37
N ASP A 38 14.63 4.51 0.53
CA ASP A 38 15.40 3.31 0.16
C ASP A 38 14.53 2.24 -0.47
N ILE A 39 13.26 2.16 -0.04
CA ILE A 39 12.28 1.20 -0.56
C ILE A 39 10.96 1.93 -0.78
N ALA A 40 10.43 1.84 -1.98
CA ALA A 40 9.08 2.29 -2.32
C ALA A 40 8.24 1.07 -2.72
N ILE A 41 7.06 0.92 -2.09
CA ILE A 41 6.17 -0.23 -2.32
C ILE A 41 4.86 0.27 -2.93
N ASP A 42 4.54 -0.21 -4.13
CA ASP A 42 3.24 0.02 -4.74
C ASP A 42 2.27 -1.12 -4.39
N CYS A 43 1.11 -0.75 -3.85
CA CYS A 43 0.01 -1.66 -3.53
C CYS A 43 -1.25 -1.37 -4.37
N ALA A 44 -1.20 -0.38 -5.26
CA ALA A 44 -2.35 0.04 -6.06
C ALA A 44 -2.38 -0.56 -7.48
N GLY A 45 -1.22 -0.92 -8.03
CA GLY A 45 -1.10 -1.49 -9.37
C GLY A 45 -1.46 -0.52 -10.51
N LYS A 46 -1.38 0.79 -10.27
CA LYS A 46 -1.69 1.80 -11.28
C LYS A 46 -0.41 2.42 -11.84
N ALA A 47 -0.42 2.79 -13.12
CA ALA A 47 0.71 3.44 -13.78
C ALA A 47 1.23 4.64 -12.97
N ASP A 48 0.33 5.49 -12.49
CA ASP A 48 0.70 6.69 -11.74
C ASP A 48 1.36 6.35 -10.40
N SER A 49 0.81 5.40 -9.63
CA SER A 49 1.37 5.03 -8.33
C SER A 49 2.74 4.37 -8.46
N ILE A 50 2.93 3.52 -9.47
CA ILE A 50 4.23 2.88 -9.76
C ILE A 50 5.26 3.94 -10.17
N ASN A 51 4.88 4.88 -11.04
CA ASN A 51 5.78 5.97 -11.45
C ASN A 51 6.13 6.91 -10.30
N GLN A 52 5.22 7.15 -9.37
CA GLN A 52 5.51 7.89 -8.15
C GLN A 52 6.49 7.15 -7.23
N CYS A 53 6.39 5.82 -7.12
CA CYS A 53 7.41 5.00 -6.44
C CYS A 53 8.79 5.16 -7.08
N ILE A 54 8.88 5.12 -8.42
CA ILE A 54 10.13 5.34 -9.16
C ILE A 54 10.70 6.73 -8.89
N GLN A 55 9.85 7.75 -8.84
CA GLN A 55 10.26 9.11 -8.56
C GLN A 55 10.71 9.33 -7.11
N ALA A 56 10.01 8.72 -6.16
CA ALA A 56 10.28 8.87 -4.73
C ALA A 56 11.50 8.07 -4.25
N ALA A 57 11.86 6.98 -4.92
CA ALA A 57 13.01 6.15 -4.53
C ALA A 57 14.33 6.91 -4.66
N CYS A 58 15.28 6.68 -3.75
CA CYS A 58 16.63 7.21 -3.81
C CYS A 58 17.48 6.49 -4.88
N HIS A 59 18.69 6.98 -5.16
CA HIS A 59 19.65 6.29 -6.02
C HIS A 59 20.00 4.91 -5.43
N ALA A 60 20.10 3.90 -6.28
CA ALA A 60 20.29 2.48 -5.93
C ALA A 60 19.18 1.93 -5.00
N GLY A 61 18.02 2.63 -4.91
CA GLY A 61 16.87 2.21 -4.13
C GLY A 61 16.10 1.06 -4.78
N ARG A 62 15.03 0.64 -4.12
CA ARG A 62 14.18 -0.48 -4.55
C ARG A 62 12.75 -0.03 -4.75
N VAL A 63 12.16 -0.44 -5.87
CA VAL A 63 10.72 -0.31 -6.13
C VAL A 63 10.12 -1.70 -6.15
N VAL A 64 9.11 -1.93 -5.30
CA VAL A 64 8.44 -3.22 -5.15
C VAL A 64 6.97 -3.04 -5.55
N VAL A 65 6.53 -3.73 -6.59
CA VAL A 65 5.14 -3.68 -7.07
C VAL A 65 4.40 -4.92 -6.59
N THR A 66 3.48 -4.72 -5.65
CA THR A 66 2.59 -5.76 -5.11
C THR A 66 1.16 -5.58 -5.60
N GLY A 67 0.81 -4.38 -6.07
CA GLY A 67 -0.49 -4.08 -6.67
C GLY A 67 -0.70 -4.89 -7.94
N ILE A 68 -1.93 -5.36 -8.15
CA ILE A 68 -2.30 -6.10 -9.37
C ILE A 68 -2.80 -5.07 -10.38
N PRO A 69 -2.11 -4.87 -11.52
CA PRO A 69 -2.58 -3.96 -12.55
C PRO A 69 -3.87 -4.46 -13.20
N SER A 70 -4.74 -3.52 -13.57
CA SER A 70 -5.89 -3.81 -14.42
C SER A 70 -5.52 -3.94 -15.90
N ASP A 71 -4.41 -3.30 -16.29
CA ASP A 71 -3.95 -3.22 -17.66
C ASP A 71 -2.78 -4.19 -17.89
N ASP A 72 -2.73 -4.85 -19.03
CA ASP A 72 -1.64 -5.75 -19.40
C ASP A 72 -0.32 -5.00 -19.62
N TYR A 73 -0.39 -3.72 -19.97
CA TYR A 73 0.77 -2.87 -20.27
C TYR A 73 0.71 -1.56 -19.51
N ILE A 74 1.79 -1.24 -18.80
CA ILE A 74 1.96 0.02 -18.06
C ILE A 74 3.16 0.79 -18.60
N ARG A 75 2.99 2.09 -18.83
CA ARG A 75 4.11 2.99 -19.15
C ARG A 75 4.89 3.32 -17.88
N LEU A 76 6.16 3.01 -17.88
CA LEU A 76 7.07 3.32 -16.78
C LEU A 76 8.03 4.47 -17.14
N ALA A 77 8.40 5.26 -16.14
CA ALA A 77 9.45 6.29 -16.25
C ALA A 77 10.85 5.64 -16.31
N LEU A 78 11.07 4.79 -17.32
CA LEU A 78 12.26 3.95 -17.44
C LEU A 78 13.56 4.76 -17.43
N HIS A 79 13.54 5.99 -17.98
CA HIS A 79 14.72 6.85 -17.96
C HIS A 79 15.12 7.24 -16.53
N ILE A 80 14.15 7.54 -15.64
CA ILE A 80 14.40 7.84 -14.23
C ILE A 80 14.89 6.58 -13.52
N LEU A 81 14.21 5.45 -13.72
CA LEU A 81 14.56 4.16 -13.14
C LEU A 81 16.04 3.81 -13.45
N ARG A 82 16.43 3.92 -14.72
CA ARG A 82 17.78 3.67 -15.17
C ARG A 82 18.80 4.66 -14.57
N ARG A 83 18.48 5.98 -14.56
CA ARG A 83 19.41 7.01 -14.04
C ARG A 83 19.66 6.88 -12.56
N LYS A 84 18.67 6.42 -11.80
CA LYS A 84 18.79 6.17 -10.36
C LYS A 84 19.28 4.77 -10.04
N GLU A 85 19.53 3.91 -11.05
CA GLU A 85 19.98 2.52 -10.88
C GLU A 85 19.05 1.73 -9.94
N LEU A 86 17.72 1.92 -10.11
CA LEU A 86 16.75 1.30 -9.23
C LEU A 86 16.60 -0.20 -9.48
N ALA A 87 16.56 -1.01 -8.41
CA ALA A 87 16.10 -2.37 -8.48
C ALA A 87 14.56 -2.38 -8.51
N PHE A 88 13.99 -3.07 -9.51
CA PHE A 88 12.54 -3.16 -9.69
C PHE A 88 12.08 -4.61 -9.49
N TYR A 89 11.20 -4.82 -8.51
CA TYR A 89 10.69 -6.12 -8.16
C TYR A 89 9.19 -6.19 -8.40
N SER A 90 8.73 -7.21 -9.12
CA SER A 90 7.32 -7.56 -9.19
C SER A 90 7.03 -8.74 -8.27
N VAL A 91 5.96 -8.62 -7.50
CA VAL A 91 5.52 -9.64 -6.54
C VAL A 91 4.22 -10.26 -7.02
N ARG A 92 4.18 -11.59 -7.11
CA ARG A 92 2.96 -12.31 -7.40
C ARG A 92 2.37 -12.94 -6.14
N ARG A 93 1.35 -12.28 -5.58
CA ARG A 93 0.57 -12.80 -4.42
C ARG A 93 1.45 -13.22 -3.25
N SER A 94 1.50 -14.52 -2.94
CA SER A 94 2.23 -15.10 -1.83
C SER A 94 3.19 -16.19 -2.33
N ASN A 95 4.36 -16.25 -1.72
CA ASN A 95 5.36 -17.27 -1.99
C ASN A 95 5.85 -17.86 -0.66
N HIS A 96 5.06 -18.76 -0.08
CA HIS A 96 5.33 -19.40 1.22
C HIS A 96 5.43 -18.42 2.41
N ASP A 97 4.76 -17.25 2.32
CA ASP A 97 4.85 -16.18 3.32
C ASP A 97 3.84 -16.32 4.46
N SER A 98 2.85 -17.22 4.35
CA SER A 98 1.72 -17.33 5.27
C SER A 98 2.16 -17.57 6.71
N GLU A 99 3.11 -18.46 6.94
CA GLU A 99 3.62 -18.75 8.29
C GLU A 99 4.33 -17.54 8.90
N THR A 100 5.14 -16.84 8.10
CA THR A 100 5.82 -15.61 8.53
C THR A 100 4.82 -14.50 8.84
N ALA A 101 3.80 -14.33 8.00
CA ALA A 101 2.73 -13.35 8.22
C ALA A 101 1.95 -13.65 9.50
N LEU A 102 1.61 -14.91 9.77
CA LEU A 102 0.93 -15.33 11.00
C LEU A 102 1.79 -15.09 12.25
N ARG A 103 3.09 -15.38 12.18
CA ARG A 103 4.03 -15.10 13.28
C ARG A 103 4.12 -13.61 13.58
N LEU A 104 4.21 -12.76 12.53
CA LEU A 104 4.22 -11.30 12.68
C LEU A 104 2.90 -10.79 13.27
N LEU A 105 1.77 -11.29 12.78
CA LEU A 105 0.45 -10.92 13.30
C LEU A 105 0.31 -11.28 14.78
N ALA A 106 0.75 -12.47 15.17
CA ALA A 106 0.71 -12.93 16.56
C ALA A 106 1.62 -12.09 17.47
N ALA A 107 2.84 -11.79 17.01
CA ALA A 107 3.81 -11.00 17.76
C ALA A 107 3.38 -9.52 17.93
N HIS A 108 2.64 -8.98 16.97
CA HIS A 108 2.24 -7.57 16.94
C HIS A 108 0.72 -7.39 16.85
N SER A 109 -0.06 -8.28 17.48
CA SER A 109 -1.52 -8.29 17.39
C SER A 109 -2.17 -6.95 17.76
N LYS A 110 -1.66 -6.28 18.79
CA LYS A 110 -2.17 -4.95 19.21
C LYS A 110 -1.94 -3.87 18.14
N LEU A 111 -0.81 -3.93 17.44
CA LEU A 111 -0.49 -2.99 16.36
C LEU A 111 -1.43 -3.21 15.17
N PHE A 112 -1.72 -4.46 14.82
CA PHE A 112 -2.56 -4.78 13.67
C PHE A 112 -4.08 -4.75 13.97
N ALA A 113 -4.48 -4.76 15.25
CA ALA A 113 -5.90 -4.76 15.62
C ALA A 113 -6.74 -3.65 14.93
N PRO A 114 -6.27 -2.41 14.76
CA PRO A 114 -7.04 -1.36 14.10
C PRO A 114 -7.39 -1.64 12.62
N ILE A 115 -6.72 -2.60 11.96
CA ILE A 115 -7.05 -2.98 10.58
C ILE A 115 -8.41 -3.68 10.50
N PHE A 116 -8.77 -4.45 11.53
CA PHE A 116 -10.01 -5.22 11.60
C PHE A 116 -11.15 -4.33 12.10
N THR A 117 -11.72 -3.56 11.20
CA THR A 117 -12.69 -2.51 11.54
C THR A 117 -14.12 -3.03 11.66
N HIS A 118 -14.44 -4.13 10.99
CA HIS A 118 -15.82 -4.64 10.90
C HIS A 118 -15.88 -6.15 11.13
N THR A 119 -16.96 -6.59 11.76
CA THR A 119 -17.31 -8.01 11.87
C THR A 119 -18.77 -8.18 11.46
N ARG A 120 -19.07 -9.18 10.65
CA ARG A 120 -20.43 -9.52 10.19
C ARG A 120 -20.64 -11.03 10.26
N PRO A 121 -21.85 -11.50 10.56
CA PRO A 121 -22.16 -12.91 10.45
C PRO A 121 -22.23 -13.34 8.98
N LEU A 122 -22.10 -14.64 8.73
CA LEU A 122 -22.17 -15.19 7.37
C LEU A 122 -23.51 -14.85 6.66
N ALA A 123 -24.59 -14.72 7.41
CA ALA A 123 -25.89 -14.33 6.85
C ALA A 123 -25.85 -12.95 6.14
N ASP A 124 -24.94 -12.06 6.56
CA ASP A 124 -24.76 -10.72 6.00
C ASP A 124 -23.63 -10.64 4.98
N ILE A 125 -23.24 -11.75 4.36
CA ILE A 125 -22.08 -11.82 3.46
C ILE A 125 -22.21 -10.86 2.25
N GLN A 126 -23.40 -10.75 1.66
CA GLN A 126 -23.63 -9.88 0.51
C GLN A 126 -23.50 -8.40 0.87
N PRO A 127 -24.17 -7.86 1.91
CA PRO A 127 -23.92 -6.49 2.38
C PRO A 127 -22.46 -6.24 2.80
N ALA A 128 -21.78 -7.25 3.33
CA ALA A 128 -20.36 -7.13 3.70
C ALA A 128 -19.45 -6.91 2.49
N PHE A 129 -19.69 -7.60 1.37
CA PHE A 129 -18.98 -7.39 0.12
C PHE A 129 -19.25 -6.00 -0.46
N GLU A 130 -20.52 -5.57 -0.48
CA GLU A 130 -20.93 -4.25 -0.95
C GLU A 130 -20.25 -3.12 -0.15
N LEU A 131 -20.19 -3.28 1.19
CA LEU A 131 -19.49 -2.35 2.06
C LEU A 131 -17.99 -2.22 1.68
N CYS A 132 -17.34 -3.36 1.43
CA CYS A 132 -15.94 -3.39 1.03
C CYS A 132 -15.71 -2.79 -0.35
N GLU A 133 -16.56 -3.08 -1.32
CA GLU A 133 -16.47 -2.58 -2.70
C GLU A 133 -16.61 -1.05 -2.74
N GLN A 134 -17.57 -0.52 -1.99
CA GLN A 134 -17.83 0.91 -1.90
C GLN A 134 -16.84 1.67 -1.02
N TYR A 135 -15.96 0.97 -0.30
CA TYR A 135 -15.11 1.55 0.74
C TYR A 135 -15.88 2.41 1.75
N ALA A 136 -17.11 2.00 2.06
CA ALA A 136 -18.01 2.75 2.92
C ALA A 136 -17.67 2.54 4.40
N ASP A 137 -18.28 3.34 5.28
CA ASP A 137 -18.21 3.23 6.76
C ASP A 137 -16.79 3.07 7.34
N GLY A 138 -15.78 3.59 6.65
CA GLY A 138 -14.39 3.50 7.12
C GLY A 138 -13.79 2.09 7.08
N VAL A 139 -14.34 1.17 6.29
CA VAL A 139 -13.88 -0.23 6.24
C VAL A 139 -12.39 -0.35 5.93
N GLY A 140 -11.65 -1.00 6.82
CA GLY A 140 -10.28 -1.47 6.61
C GLY A 140 -10.29 -2.93 6.18
N LYS A 141 -10.47 -3.83 7.14
CA LYS A 141 -10.72 -5.27 6.94
C LYS A 141 -12.03 -5.64 7.62
N LEU A 142 -12.80 -6.49 6.95
CA LEU A 142 -14.03 -7.03 7.46
C LEU A 142 -13.85 -8.53 7.71
N THR A 143 -14.25 -8.98 8.89
CA THR A 143 -14.21 -10.39 9.30
C THR A 143 -15.62 -10.98 9.24
N ILE A 144 -15.75 -12.15 8.65
CA ILE A 144 -16.99 -12.94 8.68
C ILE A 144 -16.91 -13.96 9.80
N THR A 145 -17.98 -14.05 10.61
CA THR A 145 -18.13 -15.07 11.66
C THR A 145 -19.18 -16.10 11.25
N PHE A 146 -18.97 -17.33 11.70
CA PHE A 146 -19.86 -18.47 11.45
C PHE A 146 -20.69 -18.77 12.69
#